data_8a02d3b56c7a3c0a4124609ac75ea476
#
_entry.id   8a02d3b56c7a3c0a4124609ac75ea476
#
_cell.length_a   1.000
_cell.length_b   1.000
_cell.length_c   1.000
_cell.angle_alpha   90.00
_cell.angle_beta   90.00
_cell.angle_gamma   90.00
#
_symmetry.space_group_name_H-M   'P 1'
#
loop_
_entity.id
_entity.type
_entity.pdbx_description
1 polymer ?
#
loop_
_entity_poly.entity_id
_entity_poly.type
_entity_poly.pdbx_seq_one_letter_code
_entity_poly.pdbx_strand_id
1 'polypeptide(L)'
;MPSILGRSWSDRPTMSGVSAAAAPPRAPHRARRRIGLMSPRTTLPPLTEEEKREALAKGVREFNSWRFYDCHETLEDVWRAEDGRLADFFQGIIKVAAAFHHLLRGNHRGAVNLLGHALTLLTPYRPACLGVDVQRLIDEASACYERVRGLGPKRIGEFDRSTLPRIAMEGL
;
A
#
# COMPACT_ATOMS: atom_id res chain seq x y z
N MET A 1 4.96 -3.07 -53.88
CA MET A 1 4.84 -2.72 -52.48
C MET A 1 3.37 -2.51 -52.16
N PRO A 2 2.63 -3.48 -51.60
CA PRO A 2 1.23 -3.25 -51.21
C PRO A 2 1.14 -2.89 -49.74
N SER A 3 0.45 -1.80 -49.44
CA SER A 3 0.07 -1.27 -48.14
C SER A 3 -0.88 -2.24 -47.41
N ILE A 4 -0.58 -2.56 -46.15
CA ILE A 4 -1.50 -3.31 -45.29
C ILE A 4 -2.29 -2.30 -44.47
N LEU A 5 -3.55 -2.08 -44.86
CA LEU A 5 -4.54 -1.28 -44.13
C LEU A 5 -5.06 -2.04 -42.91
N GLY A 6 -5.10 -1.32 -41.78
CA GLY A 6 -5.50 -1.80 -40.49
C GLY A 6 -6.96 -2.26 -40.38
N ARG A 7 -7.20 -3.30 -39.61
CA ARG A 7 -8.52 -3.80 -39.25
C ARG A 7 -9.07 -2.99 -38.08
N SER A 8 -10.21 -2.38 -38.30
CA SER A 8 -11.04 -1.69 -37.32
C SER A 8 -11.62 -2.66 -36.30
N TRP A 9 -11.62 -2.26 -35.02
CA TRP A 9 -12.14 -3.03 -33.86
C TRP A 9 -13.66 -2.90 -33.68
N SER A 10 -14.46 -2.62 -34.75
CA SER A 10 -15.85 -2.24 -34.61
C SER A 10 -16.88 -3.38 -34.81
N ASP A 11 -16.49 -4.61 -35.08
CA ASP A 11 -17.45 -5.71 -35.34
C ASP A 11 -17.33 -6.83 -34.27
N ARG A 12 -18.07 -6.67 -33.18
CA ARG A 12 -18.52 -7.80 -32.36
C ARG A 12 -20.03 -7.81 -32.25
N PRO A 13 -20.69 -8.96 -32.51
CA PRO A 13 -22.15 -9.07 -32.43
C PRO A 13 -22.62 -9.02 -30.97
N THR A 14 -23.68 -8.25 -30.75
CA THR A 14 -24.47 -8.22 -29.51
C THR A 14 -25.21 -9.53 -29.33
N MET A 15 -24.83 -10.32 -28.34
CA MET A 15 -25.62 -11.47 -27.89
C MET A 15 -26.55 -11.01 -26.77
N SER A 16 -27.81 -10.81 -27.13
CA SER A 16 -28.92 -10.65 -26.19
C SER A 16 -29.29 -12.00 -25.59
N GLY A 17 -29.52 -12.04 -24.29
CA GLY A 17 -30.37 -12.99 -23.59
C GLY A 17 -29.71 -14.22 -23.05
N VAL A 18 -29.26 -14.16 -21.79
CA VAL A 18 -29.25 -15.30 -20.89
C VAL A 18 -29.69 -14.86 -19.47
N SER A 19 -30.76 -15.51 -19.06
CA SER A 19 -31.47 -15.45 -17.78
C SER A 19 -30.53 -15.45 -16.58
N ALA A 20 -30.85 -14.59 -15.59
CA ALA A 20 -30.22 -14.56 -14.27
C ALA A 20 -30.48 -15.87 -13.52
N ALA A 21 -29.49 -16.76 -13.50
CA ALA A 21 -29.44 -17.88 -12.57
C ALA A 21 -28.71 -17.42 -11.32
N ALA A 22 -29.37 -17.52 -10.16
CA ALA A 22 -28.87 -17.19 -8.86
C ALA A 22 -27.55 -17.91 -8.56
N ALA A 23 -26.51 -17.19 -8.14
CA ALA A 23 -25.25 -17.75 -7.72
C ALA A 23 -25.47 -18.58 -6.43
N PRO A 24 -24.85 -19.77 -6.29
CA PRO A 24 -24.93 -20.55 -5.09
C PRO A 24 -24.19 -19.86 -3.93
N PRO A 25 -24.61 -20.12 -2.65
CA PRO A 25 -23.98 -19.51 -1.50
C PRO A 25 -22.50 -19.92 -1.40
N ARG A 26 -21.62 -18.94 -1.18
CA ARG A 26 -20.19 -19.19 -0.95
C ARG A 26 -20.00 -20.04 0.29
N ALA A 27 -19.39 -21.20 0.10
CA ALA A 27 -18.97 -22.08 1.18
C ALA A 27 -17.98 -21.34 2.12
N PRO A 28 -18.00 -21.63 3.45
CA PRO A 28 -17.09 -21.01 4.40
C PRO A 28 -15.64 -21.34 4.04
N HIS A 29 -14.79 -20.35 4.09
CA HIS A 29 -13.36 -20.49 3.85
C HIS A 29 -12.79 -21.54 4.84
N ARG A 30 -12.62 -22.76 4.38
CA ARG A 30 -11.79 -23.74 5.07
C ARG A 30 -10.39 -23.15 5.19
N ALA A 31 -9.96 -22.95 6.44
CA ALA A 31 -8.57 -22.69 6.78
C ALA A 31 -7.72 -23.78 6.09
N ARG A 32 -7.08 -23.44 4.98
CA ARG A 32 -6.08 -24.30 4.37
C ARG A 32 -4.89 -24.33 5.33
N ARG A 33 -4.80 -25.42 6.11
CA ARG A 33 -3.55 -25.81 6.74
C ARG A 33 -2.51 -25.86 5.61
N ARG A 34 -1.67 -24.85 5.53
CA ARG A 34 -0.43 -24.92 4.74
C ARG A 34 0.45 -25.93 5.45
N ILE A 35 0.45 -27.17 4.93
CA ILE A 35 1.55 -28.10 5.17
C ILE A 35 2.75 -27.47 4.51
N GLY A 36 3.65 -26.91 5.34
CA GLY A 36 4.83 -26.20 4.88
C GLY A 36 5.81 -27.19 4.27
N LEU A 37 6.15 -26.98 2.98
CA LEU A 37 7.52 -27.22 2.56
C LEU A 37 8.31 -26.04 3.09
N MET A 38 9.01 -26.25 4.21
CA MET A 38 10.06 -25.36 4.69
C MET A 38 11.16 -25.32 3.65
N SER A 39 11.15 -24.31 2.79
CA SER A 39 12.41 -23.83 2.23
C SER A 39 13.26 -23.37 3.41
N PRO A 40 14.57 -23.68 3.48
CA PRO A 40 15.41 -23.17 4.55
C PRO A 40 15.42 -21.64 4.42
N ARG A 41 14.66 -20.98 5.29
CA ARG A 41 14.83 -19.55 5.53
C ARG A 41 16.26 -19.44 6.04
N THR A 42 17.11 -18.74 5.33
CA THR A 42 18.39 -18.28 5.86
C THR A 42 18.05 -17.52 7.13
N THR A 43 18.28 -18.16 8.25
CA THR A 43 17.96 -17.61 9.57
C THR A 43 19.01 -16.54 9.89
N LEU A 44 18.83 -15.35 9.37
CA LEU A 44 19.43 -14.18 9.99
C LEU A 44 18.80 -14.07 11.39
N PRO A 45 19.59 -13.72 12.40
CA PRO A 45 19.01 -13.48 13.72
C PRO A 45 17.92 -12.41 13.62
N PRO A 46 16.86 -12.50 14.44
CA PRO A 46 15.82 -11.48 14.44
C PRO A 46 16.44 -10.10 14.74
N LEU A 47 15.98 -9.07 14.06
CA LEU A 47 16.44 -7.71 14.30
C LEU A 47 16.13 -7.27 15.74
N THR A 48 17.09 -6.62 16.35
CA THR A 48 16.91 -5.99 17.67
C THR A 48 15.96 -4.79 17.55
N GLU A 49 15.36 -4.37 18.66
CA GLU A 49 14.48 -3.19 18.68
C GLU A 49 15.22 -1.91 18.25
N GLU A 50 16.53 -1.83 18.53
CA GLU A 50 17.35 -0.70 18.10
C GLU A 50 17.54 -0.72 16.57
N GLU A 51 17.89 -1.86 15.99
CA GLU A 51 18.02 -2.00 14.54
C GLU A 51 16.70 -1.68 13.81
N LYS A 52 15.56 -2.09 14.39
CA LYS A 52 14.24 -1.74 13.85
C LYS A 52 13.98 -0.24 13.90
N ARG A 53 14.35 0.42 15.02
CA ARG A 53 14.21 1.88 15.17
C ARG A 53 15.10 2.65 14.21
N GLU A 54 16.34 2.24 14.04
CA GLU A 54 17.28 2.87 13.11
C GLU A 54 16.77 2.78 11.65
N ALA A 55 16.34 1.59 11.24
CA ALA A 55 15.76 1.39 9.91
C ALA A 55 14.48 2.20 9.72
N LEU A 56 13.60 2.25 10.76
CA LEU A 56 12.40 3.09 10.74
C LEU A 56 12.75 4.57 10.62
N ALA A 57 13.71 5.06 11.40
CA ALA A 57 14.17 6.45 11.34
C ALA A 57 14.74 6.80 9.95
N LYS A 58 15.48 5.88 9.33
CA LYS A 58 15.95 6.04 7.95
C LYS A 58 14.77 6.12 6.98
N GLY A 59 13.83 5.18 7.03
CA GLY A 59 12.63 5.16 6.19
C GLY A 59 11.78 6.43 6.35
N VAL A 60 11.64 6.94 7.59
CA VAL A 60 10.92 8.19 7.86
C VAL A 60 11.62 9.40 7.22
N ARG A 61 12.95 9.49 7.29
CA ARG A 61 13.70 10.55 6.59
C ARG A 61 13.50 10.47 5.07
N GLU A 62 13.52 9.28 4.51
CA GLU A 62 13.27 9.04 3.08
C GLU A 62 11.85 9.45 2.69
N PHE A 63 10.85 9.04 3.47
CA PHE A 63 9.46 9.43 3.30
C PHE A 63 9.29 10.96 3.32
N ASN A 64 9.80 11.60 4.35
CA ASN A 64 9.70 13.05 4.53
C ASN A 64 10.46 13.86 3.47
N SER A 65 11.38 13.21 2.75
CA SER A 65 12.10 13.76 1.58
C SER A 65 11.44 13.38 0.24
N TRP A 66 10.24 12.81 0.26
CA TRP A 66 9.47 12.36 -0.90
C TRP A 66 10.13 11.22 -1.68
N ARG A 67 11.11 10.56 -1.09
CA ARG A 67 11.75 9.36 -1.63
C ARG A 67 10.94 8.12 -1.22
N PHE A 68 9.68 8.08 -1.67
CA PHE A 68 8.72 7.06 -1.24
C PHE A 68 9.11 5.64 -1.66
N TYR A 69 9.77 5.50 -2.79
CA TYR A 69 10.27 4.20 -3.25
C TYR A 69 11.39 3.71 -2.34
N ASP A 70 12.36 4.55 -2.00
CA ASP A 70 13.47 4.19 -1.11
C ASP A 70 12.96 3.84 0.30
N CYS A 71 12.00 4.61 0.82
CA CYS A 71 11.33 4.31 2.09
C CYS A 71 10.66 2.93 2.07
N HIS A 72 9.96 2.59 0.98
CA HIS A 72 9.36 1.28 0.79
C HIS A 72 10.43 0.18 0.88
N GLU A 73 11.53 0.28 0.13
CA GLU A 73 12.60 -0.74 0.12
C GLU A 73 13.30 -0.86 1.47
N THR A 74 13.63 0.29 2.11
CA THR A 74 14.26 0.28 3.45
C THR A 74 13.41 -0.43 4.49
N LEU A 75 12.10 -0.22 4.49
CA LEU A 75 11.21 -0.82 5.47
C LEU A 75 10.75 -2.24 5.11
N GLU A 76 10.81 -2.62 3.83
CA GLU A 76 10.45 -3.98 3.40
C GLU A 76 11.40 -5.03 3.95
N ASP A 77 12.69 -4.70 4.08
CA ASP A 77 13.68 -5.60 4.67
C ASP A 77 13.37 -5.87 6.15
N VAL A 78 13.01 -4.83 6.91
CA VAL A 78 12.59 -4.98 8.31
C VAL A 78 11.29 -5.78 8.40
N TRP A 79 10.31 -5.45 7.58
CA TRP A 79 9.02 -6.15 7.56
C TRP A 79 9.17 -7.65 7.24
N ARG A 80 10.07 -8.01 6.32
CA ARG A 80 10.33 -9.41 5.99
C ARG A 80 11.00 -10.20 7.12
N ALA A 81 11.79 -9.51 7.95
CA ALA A 81 12.46 -10.10 9.10
C ALA A 81 11.55 -10.14 10.34
N GLU A 82 10.47 -9.36 10.36
CA GLU A 82 9.52 -9.27 11.46
C GLU A 82 8.41 -10.30 11.30
N ASP A 83 8.25 -11.17 12.28
CA ASP A 83 7.18 -12.19 12.35
C ASP A 83 6.19 -11.94 13.50
N GLY A 84 6.39 -10.86 14.24
CA GLY A 84 5.65 -10.50 15.43
C GLY A 84 4.59 -9.42 15.21
N ARG A 85 4.27 -8.76 16.34
CA ARG A 85 3.20 -7.75 16.41
C ARG A 85 3.48 -6.48 15.60
N LEU A 86 4.73 -6.23 15.20
CA LEU A 86 5.11 -5.02 14.46
C LEU A 86 5.03 -5.20 12.93
N ALA A 87 4.81 -6.42 12.44
CA ALA A 87 4.73 -6.68 11.00
C ALA A 87 3.67 -5.81 10.31
N ASP A 88 2.46 -5.71 10.88
CA ASP A 88 1.37 -4.89 10.33
C ASP A 88 1.68 -3.38 10.41
N PHE A 89 2.41 -2.94 11.44
CA PHE A 89 2.85 -1.56 11.57
C PHE A 89 3.81 -1.17 10.43
N PHE A 90 4.89 -1.95 10.22
CA PHE A 90 5.82 -1.71 9.12
C PHE A 90 5.11 -1.79 7.76
N GLN A 91 4.27 -2.81 7.57
CA GLN A 91 3.49 -2.94 6.33
C GLN A 91 2.56 -1.74 6.10
N GLY A 92 1.98 -1.19 7.16
CA GLY A 92 1.15 0.02 7.10
C GLY A 92 1.94 1.21 6.55
N ILE A 93 3.12 1.50 7.11
CA ILE A 93 3.98 2.61 6.64
C ILE A 93 4.45 2.37 5.20
N ILE A 94 4.88 1.14 4.86
CA ILE A 94 5.25 0.75 3.50
C ILE A 94 4.13 1.06 2.51
N LYS A 95 2.88 0.72 2.87
CA LYS A 95 1.72 0.98 2.01
C LYS A 95 1.41 2.46 1.86
N VAL A 96 1.61 3.29 2.90
CA VAL A 96 1.47 4.75 2.78
C VAL A 96 2.51 5.28 1.78
N ALA A 97 3.77 4.88 1.91
CA ALA A 97 4.83 5.30 0.99
C ALA A 97 4.54 4.85 -0.46
N ALA A 98 4.19 3.59 -0.65
CA ALA A 98 3.82 3.06 -1.97
C ALA A 98 2.61 3.80 -2.57
N ALA A 99 1.61 4.14 -1.75
CA ALA A 99 0.44 4.89 -2.20
C ALA A 99 0.82 6.28 -2.75
N PHE A 100 1.69 7.01 -2.05
CA PHE A 100 2.15 8.31 -2.52
C PHE A 100 3.08 8.21 -3.72
N HIS A 101 3.89 7.16 -3.81
CA HIS A 101 4.63 6.88 -5.05
C HIS A 101 3.67 6.71 -6.24
N HIS A 102 2.59 5.93 -6.08
CA HIS A 102 1.55 5.76 -7.10
C HIS A 102 0.82 7.07 -7.42
N LEU A 103 0.48 7.85 -6.39
CA LEU A 103 -0.18 9.15 -6.54
C LEU A 103 0.64 10.11 -7.41
N LEU A 104 1.94 10.25 -7.10
CA LEU A 104 2.84 11.13 -7.86
C LEU A 104 3.01 10.70 -9.32
N ARG A 105 2.77 9.41 -9.64
CA ARG A 105 2.76 8.87 -11.01
C ARG A 105 1.39 8.90 -11.68
N GLY A 106 0.39 9.50 -11.05
CA GLY A 106 -0.97 9.57 -11.58
C GLY A 106 -1.77 8.27 -11.49
N ASN A 107 -1.27 7.26 -10.79
CA ASN A 107 -1.98 6.00 -10.59
C ASN A 107 -3.01 6.11 -9.46
N HIS A 108 -4.17 6.70 -9.78
CA HIS A 108 -5.28 6.89 -8.84
C HIS A 108 -5.70 5.59 -8.14
N ARG A 109 -5.91 4.50 -8.90
CA ARG A 109 -6.38 3.22 -8.35
C ARG A 109 -5.39 2.63 -7.35
N GLY A 110 -4.09 2.67 -7.68
CA GLY A 110 -3.03 2.21 -6.78
C GLY A 110 -2.99 3.03 -5.50
N ALA A 111 -3.04 4.36 -5.60
CA ALA A 111 -3.03 5.26 -4.46
C ALA A 111 -4.20 5.01 -3.51
N VAL A 112 -5.45 4.96 -4.02
CA VAL A 112 -6.65 4.73 -3.21
C VAL A 112 -6.60 3.37 -2.51
N ASN A 113 -6.30 2.30 -3.24
CA ASN A 113 -6.29 0.96 -2.65
C ASN A 113 -5.23 0.83 -1.55
N LEU A 114 -4.02 1.33 -1.78
CA LEU A 114 -2.93 1.22 -0.81
C LEU A 114 -3.16 2.10 0.42
N LEU A 115 -3.66 3.34 0.27
CA LEU A 115 -4.02 4.18 1.41
C LEU A 115 -5.11 3.54 2.27
N GLY A 116 -6.17 3.02 1.67
CA GLY A 116 -7.24 2.36 2.42
C GLY A 116 -6.72 1.17 3.25
N HIS A 117 -5.87 0.32 2.67
CA HIS A 117 -5.25 -0.78 3.40
C HIS A 117 -4.27 -0.30 4.50
N ALA A 118 -3.49 0.73 4.22
CA ALA A 118 -2.54 1.29 5.19
C ALA A 118 -3.25 1.79 6.46
N LEU A 119 -4.35 2.54 6.29
CA LEU A 119 -5.13 3.06 7.41
C LEU A 119 -5.68 1.94 8.29
N THR A 120 -6.13 0.84 7.69
CA THR A 120 -6.59 -0.34 8.42
C THR A 120 -5.47 -0.98 9.25
N LEU A 121 -4.27 -1.14 8.66
CA LEU A 121 -3.12 -1.75 9.33
C LEU A 121 -2.57 -0.88 10.46
N LEU A 122 -2.55 0.45 10.29
CA LEU A 122 -1.99 1.38 11.27
C LEU A 122 -2.91 1.65 12.46
N THR A 123 -4.23 1.50 12.31
CA THR A 123 -5.23 1.81 13.34
C THR A 123 -4.95 1.16 14.71
N PRO A 124 -4.52 -0.12 14.82
CA PRO A 124 -4.24 -0.75 16.12
C PRO A 124 -3.02 -0.17 16.86
N TYR A 125 -2.18 0.62 16.19
CA TYR A 125 -0.94 1.16 16.74
C TYR A 125 -1.04 2.59 17.26
N ARG A 126 -2.27 3.14 17.28
CA ARG A 126 -2.52 4.45 17.86
C ARG A 126 -2.29 4.46 19.39
N PRO A 127 -1.91 5.59 19.99
CA PRO A 127 -1.59 6.86 19.34
C PRO A 127 -0.17 6.89 18.76
N ALA A 128 0.76 6.05 19.24
CA ALA A 128 2.16 6.04 18.83
C ALA A 128 2.73 4.62 18.83
N CYS A 129 3.74 4.37 17.97
CA CYS A 129 4.47 3.13 17.88
C CYS A 129 5.92 3.39 17.47
N LEU A 130 6.89 2.80 18.17
CA LEU A 130 8.34 2.97 17.93
C LEU A 130 8.78 4.45 17.78
N GLY A 131 8.14 5.37 18.50
CA GLY A 131 8.41 6.80 18.42
C GLY A 131 7.69 7.54 17.29
N VAL A 132 6.98 6.85 16.40
CA VAL A 132 6.15 7.48 15.37
C VAL A 132 4.81 7.90 15.96
N ASP A 133 4.39 9.16 15.69
CA ASP A 133 3.03 9.64 15.94
C ASP A 133 2.07 9.03 14.90
N VAL A 134 1.53 7.86 15.24
CA VAL A 134 0.64 7.09 14.36
C VAL A 134 -0.72 7.75 14.22
N GLN A 135 -1.20 8.43 15.29
CA GLN A 135 -2.48 9.12 15.23
C GLN A 135 -2.44 10.23 14.17
N ARG A 136 -1.42 11.09 14.23
CA ARG A 136 -1.23 12.16 13.26
C ARG A 136 -1.05 11.64 11.84
N LEU A 137 -0.27 10.59 11.66
CA LEU A 137 -0.07 9.97 10.35
C LEU A 137 -1.39 9.47 9.75
N ILE A 138 -2.24 8.81 10.56
CA ILE A 138 -3.56 8.34 10.13
C ILE A 138 -4.46 9.50 9.76
N ASP A 139 -4.51 10.56 10.55
CA ASP A 139 -5.38 11.71 10.29
C ASP A 139 -5.01 12.41 8.99
N GLU A 140 -3.70 12.68 8.79
CA GLU A 140 -3.19 13.32 7.57
C GLU A 140 -3.37 12.41 6.33
N ALA A 141 -3.06 11.11 6.45
CA ALA A 141 -3.24 10.14 5.35
C ALA A 141 -4.72 9.92 5.00
N SER A 142 -5.63 9.96 5.99
CA SER A 142 -7.08 9.88 5.76
C SER A 142 -7.58 11.10 4.98
N ALA A 143 -7.11 12.29 5.32
CA ALA A 143 -7.45 13.50 4.58
C ALA A 143 -6.98 13.43 3.12
N CYS A 144 -5.75 12.90 2.88
CA CYS A 144 -5.25 12.66 1.53
C CYS A 144 -6.09 11.61 0.78
N TYR A 145 -6.45 10.52 1.46
CA TYR A 145 -7.28 9.46 0.88
C TYR A 145 -8.62 9.99 0.36
N GLU A 146 -9.33 10.80 1.17
CA GLU A 146 -10.61 11.37 0.74
C GLU A 146 -10.45 12.37 -0.43
N ARG A 147 -9.40 13.19 -0.43
CA ARG A 147 -9.11 14.09 -1.57
C ARG A 147 -8.82 13.31 -2.86
N VAL A 148 -7.97 12.29 -2.78
CA VAL A 148 -7.64 11.44 -3.95
C VAL A 148 -8.88 10.77 -4.49
N ARG A 149 -9.73 10.21 -3.62
CA ARG A 149 -11.03 9.63 -4.01
C ARG A 149 -11.95 10.64 -4.70
N GLY A 150 -12.07 11.83 -4.13
CA GLY A 150 -12.94 12.90 -4.66
C GLY A 150 -12.50 13.43 -6.02
N LEU A 151 -11.20 13.48 -6.30
CA LEU A 151 -10.67 13.86 -7.61
C LEU A 151 -10.98 12.84 -8.70
N GLY A 152 -10.91 11.56 -8.34
CA GLY A 152 -11.08 10.47 -9.30
C GLY A 152 -9.90 10.37 -10.30
N PRO A 153 -9.92 9.33 -11.17
CA PRO A 153 -8.77 9.04 -12.03
C PRO A 153 -8.51 10.09 -13.11
N LYS A 154 -9.54 10.86 -13.54
CA LYS A 154 -9.39 11.86 -14.58
C LYS A 154 -8.74 13.16 -14.09
N ARG A 155 -8.90 13.47 -12.79
CA ARG A 155 -8.45 14.73 -12.19
C ARG A 155 -7.30 14.53 -11.20
N ILE A 156 -6.70 13.36 -11.14
CA ILE A 156 -5.63 13.05 -10.19
C ILE A 156 -4.42 14.00 -10.34
N GLY A 157 -4.19 14.54 -11.52
CA GLY A 157 -3.15 15.54 -11.78
C GLY A 157 -3.37 16.88 -11.08
N GLU A 158 -4.60 17.17 -10.61
CA GLU A 158 -4.95 18.38 -9.85
C GLU A 158 -4.65 18.24 -8.35
N PHE A 159 -4.17 17.06 -7.91
CA PHE A 159 -3.85 16.87 -6.50
C PHE A 159 -2.75 17.83 -6.04
N ASP A 160 -3.05 18.59 -4.99
CA ASP A 160 -2.08 19.49 -4.36
C ASP A 160 -1.05 18.70 -3.54
N ARG A 161 0.15 18.56 -4.11
CA ARG A 161 1.26 17.80 -3.50
C ARG A 161 1.77 18.41 -2.19
N SER A 162 1.53 19.70 -1.94
CA SER A 162 1.93 20.35 -0.70
C SER A 162 1.18 19.82 0.51
N THR A 163 0.06 19.12 0.27
CA THR A 163 -0.79 18.51 1.30
C THR A 163 -0.40 17.07 1.65
N LEU A 164 0.70 16.56 1.07
CA LEU A 164 1.21 15.23 1.44
C LEU A 164 1.67 15.23 2.91
N PRO A 165 1.32 14.20 3.69
CA PRO A 165 1.69 14.11 5.09
C PRO A 165 3.20 13.97 5.28
N ARG A 166 3.63 14.31 6.48
CA ARG A 166 4.97 14.01 6.99
C ARG A 166 4.84 13.08 8.19
N ILE A 167 5.72 12.13 8.29
CA ILE A 167 5.77 11.26 9.46
C ILE A 167 6.54 11.98 10.56
N ALA A 168 5.87 12.27 11.68
CA ALA A 168 6.51 12.76 12.90
C ALA A 168 7.04 11.56 13.70
N MET A 169 8.31 11.63 14.11
CA MET A 169 8.97 10.61 14.92
C MET A 169 9.86 11.28 15.96
N GLU A 170 9.85 10.76 17.19
CA GLU A 170 10.70 11.25 18.27
C GLU A 170 12.18 11.08 17.91
N GLY A 171 12.97 12.15 18.12
CA GLY A 171 14.40 12.16 17.81
C GLY A 171 14.77 12.45 16.35
N LEU A 172 13.79 12.82 15.52
CA LEU A 172 13.99 13.23 14.11
C LEU A 172 13.59 14.68 13.87
#